data_d77027a45848e1d5de8e1b593d6a4b68
#
_entry.id   d77027a45848e1d5de8e1b593d6a4b68
#
_cell.length_a   1.000
_cell.length_b   1.000
_cell.length_c   1.000
_cell.angle_alpha   90.00
_cell.angle_beta   90.00
_cell.angle_gamma   90.00
#
_symmetry.space_group_name_H-M   'P 1'
#
loop_
_entity.id
_entity.type
_entity.pdbx_description
1 polymer ?
#
loop_
_entity_poly.entity_id
_entity_poly.type
_entity_poly.pdbx_seq_one_letter_code
_entity_poly.pdbx_strand_id
1 'polypeptide(L)'
;RKAWQKALTDGVDVLELDAISDPELDDLFASTGLIVDAMLGTGVSGAPREPFATLIAQCNSEQAPVLAVDLPSGLNATTGAAEGDVVNAAMTVTFIGLKAGLFTGQGAAVCGEVVFESLDTEDGVAGSGQTPVACRRDWDSVMSWLPPRPANARKGRFGHVLVVAGDRGFGGAG
;
A
#
# COMPACT_ATOMS: atom_id res chain seq x y z
N ARG A 1 -16.31 -0.83 -19.86
CA ARG A 1 -17.13 -0.07 -20.84
C ARG A 1 -18.15 0.85 -20.16
N LYS A 2 -18.95 0.41 -19.17
CA LYS A 2 -19.96 1.27 -18.51
C LYS A 2 -19.32 2.45 -17.73
N ALA A 3 -18.24 2.21 -16.97
CA ALA A 3 -17.55 3.26 -16.23
C ALA A 3 -16.92 4.31 -17.17
N TRP A 4 -16.31 3.88 -18.25
CA TRP A 4 -15.78 4.74 -19.29
C TRP A 4 -16.85 5.65 -19.91
N GLN A 5 -17.98 5.07 -20.32
CA GLN A 5 -19.10 5.83 -20.88
C GLN A 5 -19.66 6.83 -19.85
N LYS A 6 -19.71 6.44 -18.58
CA LYS A 6 -20.16 7.34 -17.52
C LYS A 6 -19.19 8.50 -17.34
N ALA A 7 -17.89 8.29 -17.31
CA ALA A 7 -16.89 9.35 -17.20
C ALA A 7 -17.04 10.39 -18.31
N LEU A 8 -17.17 9.93 -19.56
CA LEU A 8 -17.41 10.83 -20.70
C LEU A 8 -18.72 11.62 -20.57
N THR A 9 -19.80 10.97 -20.08
CA THR A 9 -21.10 11.64 -19.88
C THR A 9 -21.04 12.65 -18.74
N ASP A 10 -20.26 12.39 -17.71
CA ASP A 10 -20.06 13.26 -16.56
C ASP A 10 -19.10 14.44 -16.86
N GLY A 11 -18.59 14.54 -18.11
CA GLY A 11 -17.73 15.62 -18.56
C GLY A 11 -16.27 15.50 -18.10
N VAL A 12 -15.81 14.28 -17.78
CA VAL A 12 -14.40 14.02 -17.50
C VAL A 12 -13.64 14.01 -18.82
N ASP A 13 -12.57 14.78 -18.90
CA ASP A 13 -11.64 14.73 -20.04
C ASP A 13 -10.92 13.37 -20.04
N VAL A 14 -11.09 12.64 -21.11
CA VAL A 14 -10.50 11.33 -21.28
C VAL A 14 -9.55 11.35 -22.45
N LEU A 15 -8.29 11.08 -22.19
CA LEU A 15 -7.23 11.06 -23.18
C LEU A 15 -6.78 9.62 -23.40
N GLU A 16 -6.58 9.26 -24.66
CA GLU A 16 -5.96 7.99 -25.03
C GLU A 16 -4.45 8.19 -25.08
N LEU A 17 -3.70 7.37 -24.39
CA LEU A 17 -2.24 7.51 -24.25
C LEU A 17 -1.55 7.52 -25.62
N ASP A 18 -2.03 6.70 -26.57
CA ASP A 18 -1.48 6.62 -27.93
C ASP A 18 -1.80 7.85 -28.78
N ALA A 19 -2.71 8.71 -28.33
CA ALA A 19 -3.15 9.91 -29.05
C ALA A 19 -2.52 11.21 -28.51
N ILE A 20 -1.83 11.14 -27.37
CA ILE A 20 -1.16 12.28 -26.74
C ILE A 20 0.35 12.22 -27.03
N SER A 21 0.96 13.35 -27.31
CA SER A 21 2.42 13.43 -27.48
C SER A 21 3.15 13.52 -26.14
N ASP A 22 4.41 13.08 -26.08
CA ASP A 22 5.22 13.15 -24.86
C ASP A 22 5.26 14.55 -24.24
N PRO A 23 5.46 15.67 -24.98
CA PRO A 23 5.42 17.01 -24.40
C PRO A 23 4.06 17.40 -23.80
N GLU A 24 2.97 16.99 -24.43
CA GLU A 24 1.62 17.26 -23.89
C GLU A 24 1.36 16.46 -22.61
N LEU A 25 1.86 15.23 -22.54
CA LEU A 25 1.81 14.40 -21.35
C LEU A 25 2.63 15.03 -20.22
N ASP A 26 3.84 15.49 -20.49
CA ASP A 26 4.70 16.20 -19.54
C ASP A 26 4.02 17.46 -18.99
N ASP A 27 3.39 18.25 -19.85
CA ASP A 27 2.66 19.47 -19.45
C ASP A 27 1.45 19.15 -18.54
N LEU A 28 0.74 18.05 -18.83
CA LEU A 28 -0.36 17.56 -18.00
C LEU A 28 0.12 17.18 -16.60
N PHE A 29 1.18 16.41 -16.51
CA PHE A 29 1.76 16.02 -15.23
C PHE A 29 2.26 17.24 -14.46
N ALA A 30 3.01 18.15 -15.09
CA ALA A 30 3.55 19.34 -14.46
C ALA A 30 2.48 20.31 -13.94
N SER A 31 1.28 20.35 -14.57
CA SER A 31 0.17 21.20 -14.16
C SER A 31 -0.78 20.56 -13.14
N THR A 32 -0.54 19.29 -12.78
CA THR A 32 -1.44 18.50 -11.92
C THR A 32 -1.18 18.78 -10.43
N GLY A 33 -2.25 18.97 -9.66
CA GLY A 33 -2.19 19.11 -8.20
C GLY A 33 -2.34 17.80 -7.42
N LEU A 34 -2.83 16.74 -8.06
CA LEU A 34 -2.99 15.40 -7.48
C LEU A 34 -2.97 14.37 -8.60
N ILE A 35 -2.19 13.32 -8.43
CA ILE A 35 -2.19 12.16 -9.34
C ILE A 35 -2.96 11.03 -8.68
N VAL A 36 -3.83 10.36 -9.42
CA VAL A 36 -4.53 9.15 -8.96
C VAL A 36 -4.00 7.95 -9.75
N ASP A 37 -3.24 7.10 -9.06
CA ASP A 37 -2.70 5.86 -9.63
C ASP A 37 -3.74 4.74 -9.54
N ALA A 38 -4.27 4.35 -10.70
CA ALA A 38 -5.16 3.20 -10.87
C ALA A 38 -4.72 2.34 -12.07
N MET A 39 -3.42 2.31 -12.36
CA MET A 39 -2.88 1.66 -13.55
C MET A 39 -2.81 0.14 -13.41
N LEU A 40 -2.21 -0.36 -12.34
CA LEU A 40 -1.94 -1.77 -12.12
C LEU A 40 -2.48 -2.22 -10.76
N GLY A 41 -3.13 -3.37 -10.71
CA GLY A 41 -3.74 -3.92 -9.50
C GLY A 41 -3.07 -5.22 -9.00
N THR A 42 -3.77 -5.97 -8.15
CA THR A 42 -3.27 -7.16 -7.44
C THR A 42 -2.83 -8.33 -8.35
N GLY A 43 -3.23 -8.33 -9.62
CA GLY A 43 -2.90 -9.39 -10.58
C GLY A 43 -1.53 -9.26 -11.25
N VAL A 44 -0.75 -8.24 -10.90
CA VAL A 44 0.55 -7.99 -11.53
C VAL A 44 1.63 -8.81 -10.86
N SER A 45 2.46 -9.46 -11.67
CA SER A 45 3.70 -10.14 -11.26
C SER A 45 4.83 -9.73 -12.20
N GLY A 46 6.02 -9.52 -11.65
CA GLY A 46 7.17 -9.04 -12.40
C GLY A 46 7.24 -7.52 -12.54
N ALA A 47 8.26 -7.04 -13.20
CA ALA A 47 8.46 -5.62 -13.46
C ALA A 47 7.35 -5.05 -14.36
N PRO A 48 6.88 -3.82 -14.09
CA PRO A 48 6.00 -3.11 -15.00
C PRO A 48 6.62 -3.01 -16.42
N ARG A 49 5.78 -3.22 -17.43
CA ARG A 49 6.18 -3.09 -18.83
C ARG A 49 5.70 -1.77 -19.38
N GLU A 50 6.28 -1.35 -20.49
CA GLU A 50 5.79 -0.17 -21.20
C GLU A 50 4.32 -0.33 -21.65
N PRO A 51 3.53 0.73 -21.58
CA PRO A 51 3.89 2.11 -21.21
C PRO A 51 3.89 2.40 -19.68
N PHE A 52 3.54 1.43 -18.84
CA PHE A 52 3.37 1.66 -17.39
C PHE A 52 4.68 1.99 -16.68
N ALA A 53 5.82 1.43 -17.11
CA ALA A 53 7.12 1.75 -16.52
C ALA A 53 7.44 3.26 -16.67
N THR A 54 7.27 3.80 -17.87
CA THR A 54 7.45 5.24 -18.15
C THR A 54 6.48 6.09 -17.33
N LEU A 55 5.19 5.73 -17.25
CA LEU A 55 4.20 6.48 -16.48
C LEU A 55 4.48 6.46 -14.98
N ILE A 56 4.94 5.34 -14.43
CA ILE A 56 5.33 5.24 -13.02
C ILE A 56 6.53 6.15 -12.73
N ALA A 57 7.54 6.13 -13.59
CA ALA A 57 8.71 7.00 -13.46
C ALA A 57 8.29 8.49 -13.50
N GLN A 58 7.37 8.84 -14.38
CA GLN A 58 6.83 10.20 -14.48
C GLN A 58 6.04 10.60 -13.23
N CYS A 59 5.13 9.75 -12.72
CA CYS A 59 4.44 9.98 -11.45
C CYS A 59 5.43 10.28 -10.31
N ASN A 60 6.54 9.54 -10.26
CA ASN A 60 7.54 9.69 -9.20
C ASN A 60 8.44 10.91 -9.36
N SER A 61 8.53 11.49 -10.55
CA SER A 61 9.33 12.70 -10.82
C SER A 61 8.59 13.98 -10.46
N GLU A 62 7.28 13.95 -10.33
CA GLU A 62 6.45 15.11 -10.08
C GLU A 62 6.37 15.47 -8.57
N GLN A 63 6.07 16.73 -8.30
CA GLN A 63 5.85 17.21 -6.93
C GLN A 63 4.42 16.95 -6.43
N ALA A 64 3.49 16.68 -7.34
CA ALA A 64 2.11 16.38 -7.00
C ALA A 64 2.03 15.08 -6.18
N PRO A 65 1.28 15.07 -5.07
CA PRO A 65 1.07 13.85 -4.30
C PRO A 65 0.34 12.80 -5.13
N VAL A 66 0.71 11.53 -4.94
CA VAL A 66 0.06 10.40 -5.60
C VAL A 66 -0.87 9.69 -4.62
N LEU A 67 -2.12 9.49 -5.02
CA LEU A 67 -3.11 8.63 -4.37
C LEU A 67 -3.18 7.31 -5.12
N ALA A 68 -2.71 6.22 -4.51
CA ALA A 68 -2.81 4.89 -5.10
C ALA A 68 -4.16 4.24 -4.78
N VAL A 69 -4.78 3.66 -5.80
CA VAL A 69 -6.04 2.92 -5.72
C VAL A 69 -5.72 1.44 -5.54
N ASP A 70 -6.07 0.88 -4.41
CA ASP A 70 -5.87 -0.49 -3.96
C ASP A 70 -4.43 -0.81 -3.54
N LEU A 71 -3.44 -0.55 -4.37
CA LEU A 71 -2.00 -0.60 -4.08
C LEU A 71 -1.23 0.23 -5.10
N PRO A 72 -0.03 0.72 -4.74
CA PRO A 72 0.83 1.42 -5.71
C PRO A 72 1.19 0.52 -6.88
N SER A 73 1.04 1.05 -8.09
CA SER A 73 1.38 0.32 -9.32
C SER A 73 2.84 -0.10 -9.34
N GLY A 74 3.09 -1.37 -9.63
CA GLY A 74 4.41 -2.01 -9.57
C GLY A 74 4.71 -2.76 -8.27
N LEU A 75 3.90 -2.60 -7.21
CA LEU A 75 4.06 -3.31 -5.96
C LEU A 75 3.37 -4.69 -6.00
N ASN A 76 4.05 -5.73 -5.55
CA ASN A 76 3.44 -7.05 -5.39
C ASN A 76 2.55 -7.10 -4.14
N ALA A 77 1.26 -7.36 -4.33
CA ALA A 77 0.25 -7.35 -3.27
C ALA A 77 0.50 -8.36 -2.14
N THR A 78 1.18 -9.46 -2.42
CA THR A 78 1.42 -10.55 -1.46
C THR A 78 2.72 -10.37 -0.69
N THR A 79 3.79 -10.00 -1.39
CA THR A 79 5.15 -9.98 -0.84
C THR A 79 5.67 -8.58 -0.53
N GLY A 80 5.08 -7.54 -1.12
CA GLY A 80 5.62 -6.20 -1.08
C GLY A 80 6.92 -6.01 -1.88
N ALA A 81 7.25 -6.95 -2.74
CA ALA A 81 8.39 -6.80 -3.64
C ALA A 81 8.04 -5.85 -4.80
N ALA A 82 9.03 -5.09 -5.24
CA ALA A 82 8.99 -4.38 -6.51
C ALA A 82 10.15 -4.88 -7.37
N GLU A 83 9.83 -5.48 -8.51
CA GLU A 83 10.83 -6.04 -9.43
C GLU A 83 11.30 -5.01 -10.47
N GLY A 84 10.74 -3.81 -10.45
CA GLY A 84 11.05 -2.67 -11.30
C GLY A 84 10.57 -1.39 -10.62
N ASP A 85 10.22 -0.39 -11.43
CA ASP A 85 9.67 0.86 -10.92
C ASP A 85 8.34 0.62 -10.22
N VAL A 86 8.12 1.34 -9.11
CA VAL A 86 6.91 1.31 -8.30
C VAL A 86 6.49 2.74 -8.00
N VAL A 87 5.20 3.01 -8.03
CA VAL A 87 4.65 4.32 -7.64
C VAL A 87 4.95 4.60 -6.17
N ASN A 88 5.46 5.80 -5.90
CA ASN A 88 5.68 6.29 -4.54
C ASN A 88 4.45 7.11 -4.11
N ALA A 89 3.49 6.47 -3.46
CA ALA A 89 2.24 7.10 -3.08
C ALA A 89 2.35 7.89 -1.77
N ALA A 90 1.68 9.05 -1.72
CA ALA A 90 1.47 9.78 -0.47
C ALA A 90 0.37 9.10 0.38
N MET A 91 -0.59 8.47 -0.27
CA MET A 91 -1.67 7.71 0.35
C MET A 91 -2.07 6.53 -0.54
N THR A 92 -2.43 5.43 0.09
CA THR A 92 -3.02 4.26 -0.59
C THR A 92 -4.37 3.94 0.02
N VAL A 93 -5.44 3.98 -0.78
CA VAL A 93 -6.77 3.51 -0.36
C VAL A 93 -6.95 2.09 -0.86
N THR A 94 -6.99 1.13 0.06
CA THR A 94 -7.09 -0.31 -0.25
C THR A 94 -8.46 -0.86 0.13
N PHE A 95 -8.97 -1.80 -0.65
CA PHE A 95 -10.36 -2.23 -0.61
C PHE A 95 -10.52 -3.69 -0.20
N ILE A 96 -11.66 -4.01 0.45
CA ILE A 96 -12.15 -5.37 0.75
C ILE A 96 -11.27 -6.14 1.73
N GLY A 97 -9.96 -6.14 1.54
CA GLY A 97 -9.00 -6.80 2.42
C GLY A 97 -7.62 -6.13 2.36
N LEU A 98 -6.97 -6.03 3.50
CA LEU A 98 -5.60 -5.55 3.58
C LEU A 98 -4.66 -6.54 2.90
N LYS A 99 -3.85 -6.06 1.96
CA LYS A 99 -2.84 -6.85 1.26
C LYS A 99 -1.56 -6.89 2.11
N ALA A 100 -0.97 -8.06 2.30
CA ALA A 100 0.26 -8.20 3.06
C ALA A 100 1.40 -7.34 2.50
N GLY A 101 1.47 -7.24 1.17
CA GLY A 101 2.47 -6.44 0.46
C GLY A 101 2.49 -4.95 0.79
N LEU A 102 1.38 -4.38 1.28
CA LEU A 102 1.34 -2.98 1.73
C LEU A 102 2.22 -2.72 2.96
N PHE A 103 2.47 -3.77 3.76
CA PHE A 103 3.16 -3.69 5.05
C PHE A 103 4.49 -4.44 5.08
N THR A 104 4.85 -5.10 4.00
CA THR A 104 6.07 -5.91 3.87
C THR A 104 6.93 -5.43 2.72
N GLY A 105 8.17 -5.88 2.65
CA GLY A 105 9.08 -5.53 1.57
C GLY A 105 9.23 -4.02 1.38
N GLN A 106 9.02 -3.54 0.18
CA GLN A 106 9.05 -2.11 -0.16
C GLN A 106 7.72 -1.39 0.16
N GLY A 107 6.64 -2.15 0.41
CA GLY A 107 5.31 -1.57 0.65
C GLY A 107 5.29 -0.53 1.75
N ALA A 108 5.98 -0.80 2.88
CA ALA A 108 6.07 0.15 3.98
C ALA A 108 6.73 1.50 3.61
N ALA A 109 7.53 1.54 2.55
CA ALA A 109 8.21 2.76 2.09
C ALA A 109 7.41 3.51 1.00
N VAL A 110 6.63 2.78 0.17
CA VAL A 110 6.02 3.37 -1.04
C VAL A 110 4.50 3.58 -0.94
N CYS A 111 3.83 3.01 0.07
CA CYS A 111 2.37 3.12 0.18
C CYS A 111 1.87 4.42 0.85
N GLY A 112 2.75 5.17 1.50
CA GLY A 112 2.34 6.32 2.29
C GLY A 112 1.34 5.95 3.40
N GLU A 113 0.35 6.80 3.65
CA GLU A 113 -0.74 6.49 4.56
C GLU A 113 -1.68 5.44 3.95
N VAL A 114 -1.86 4.31 4.64
CA VAL A 114 -2.75 3.24 4.17
C VAL A 114 -4.12 3.37 4.81
N VAL A 115 -5.12 3.67 3.99
CA VAL A 115 -6.54 3.75 4.37
C VAL A 115 -7.25 2.51 3.86
N PHE A 116 -8.02 1.86 4.74
CA PHE A 116 -8.80 0.67 4.41
C PHE A 116 -10.27 1.01 4.24
N GLU A 117 -10.88 0.51 3.17
CA GLU A 117 -12.31 0.64 2.89
C GLU A 117 -12.91 -0.73 2.55
N SER A 118 -13.89 -1.15 3.33
CA SER A 118 -14.48 -2.49 3.23
C SER A 118 -15.43 -2.65 2.03
N LEU A 119 -15.99 -1.57 1.54
CA LEU A 119 -17.05 -1.56 0.51
C LEU A 119 -18.27 -2.41 0.89
N ASP A 120 -18.61 -2.46 2.19
CA ASP A 120 -19.73 -3.26 2.72
C ASP A 120 -19.61 -4.78 2.40
N THR A 121 -18.37 -5.29 2.33
CA THR A 121 -18.11 -6.71 1.97
C THR A 121 -17.74 -7.58 3.17
N GLU A 122 -17.84 -7.11 4.40
CA GLU A 122 -17.41 -7.80 5.62
C GLU A 122 -18.02 -9.19 5.75
N ASP A 123 -19.35 -9.31 5.54
CA ASP A 123 -20.05 -10.58 5.62
C ASP A 123 -19.60 -11.56 4.52
N GLY A 124 -19.32 -11.03 3.32
CA GLY A 124 -18.83 -11.82 2.19
C GLY A 124 -17.41 -12.35 2.44
N VAL A 125 -16.55 -11.53 3.01
CA VAL A 125 -15.17 -11.92 3.37
C VAL A 125 -15.20 -12.96 4.50
N ALA A 126 -16.00 -12.73 5.56
CA ALA A 126 -16.15 -13.68 6.67
C ALA A 126 -16.69 -15.05 6.20
N GLY A 127 -17.61 -15.06 5.24
CA GLY A 127 -18.21 -16.27 4.66
C GLY A 127 -17.32 -16.96 3.61
N SER A 128 -16.24 -16.34 3.14
CA SER A 128 -15.39 -16.88 2.06
C SER A 128 -14.55 -18.10 2.45
N GLY A 129 -14.40 -18.38 3.75
CA GLY A 129 -13.52 -19.43 4.26
C GLY A 129 -12.02 -19.12 4.13
N GLN A 130 -11.66 -17.93 3.70
CA GLN A 130 -10.25 -17.51 3.58
C GLN A 130 -9.67 -17.25 4.98
N THR A 131 -8.48 -17.77 5.21
CA THR A 131 -7.74 -17.52 6.46
C THR A 131 -6.74 -16.40 6.24
N PRO A 132 -6.73 -15.35 7.08
CA PRO A 132 -5.71 -14.31 7.02
C PRO A 132 -4.31 -14.88 7.20
N VAL A 133 -3.36 -14.46 6.36
CA VAL A 133 -1.94 -14.89 6.47
C VAL A 133 -1.23 -14.25 7.67
N ALA A 134 -1.73 -13.09 8.13
CA ALA A 134 -1.22 -12.35 9.28
C ALA A 134 -2.31 -11.48 9.89
N CYS A 135 -2.12 -11.03 11.12
CA CYS A 135 -2.96 -10.06 11.77
C CYS A 135 -2.14 -8.80 12.07
N ARG A 136 -2.60 -7.65 11.61
CA ARG A 136 -2.07 -6.37 12.05
C ARG A 136 -2.51 -6.11 13.49
N ARG A 137 -1.54 -5.84 14.37
CA ARG A 137 -1.80 -5.48 15.76
C ARG A 137 -1.54 -4.00 15.97
N ASP A 138 -2.43 -3.33 16.64
CA ASP A 138 -2.24 -1.99 17.18
C ASP A 138 -1.72 -2.02 18.62
N TRP A 139 -1.28 -0.87 19.11
CA TRP A 139 -0.74 -0.75 20.46
C TRP A 139 -1.79 -1.11 21.52
N ASP A 140 -3.03 -0.70 21.34
CA ASP A 140 -4.10 -0.92 22.33
C ASP A 140 -4.41 -2.42 22.48
N SER A 141 -4.42 -3.17 21.39
CA SER A 141 -4.60 -4.63 21.42
C SER A 141 -3.43 -5.33 22.13
N VAL A 142 -2.20 -4.86 21.94
CA VAL A 142 -1.01 -5.41 22.61
C VAL A 142 -0.99 -5.04 24.08
N MET A 143 -1.39 -3.81 24.43
CA MET A 143 -1.46 -3.36 25.82
C MET A 143 -2.43 -4.19 26.67
N SER A 144 -3.47 -4.76 26.08
CA SER A 144 -4.38 -5.67 26.77
C SER A 144 -3.69 -6.93 27.31
N TRP A 145 -2.54 -7.32 26.73
CA TRP A 145 -1.72 -8.47 27.18
C TRP A 145 -0.78 -8.10 28.33
N LEU A 146 -0.59 -6.81 28.58
CA LEU A 146 0.32 -6.29 29.59
C LEU A 146 -0.51 -5.66 30.74
N PRO A 147 -1.09 -6.46 31.65
CA PRO A 147 -1.90 -5.93 32.71
C PRO A 147 -1.10 -5.00 33.64
N PRO A 148 -1.73 -3.98 34.25
CA PRO A 148 -1.07 -3.07 35.19
C PRO A 148 -0.40 -3.86 36.30
N ARG A 149 0.83 -3.51 36.63
CA ARG A 149 1.55 -4.11 37.75
C ARG A 149 1.11 -3.47 39.07
N PRO A 150 0.70 -4.25 40.08
CA PRO A 150 0.44 -3.71 41.39
C PRO A 150 1.72 -3.16 42.03
N ALA A 151 1.60 -2.16 42.91
CA ALA A 151 2.73 -1.49 43.56
C ALA A 151 3.64 -2.46 44.36
N ASN A 152 3.11 -3.58 44.82
CA ASN A 152 3.83 -4.64 45.56
C ASN A 152 4.34 -5.76 44.64
N ALA A 153 4.43 -5.53 43.35
CA ALA A 153 4.93 -6.51 42.40
C ALA A 153 6.38 -6.90 42.70
N ARG A 154 6.67 -8.22 42.65
CA ARG A 154 8.02 -8.77 42.86
C ARG A 154 8.55 -9.43 41.58
N LYS A 155 9.86 -9.44 41.39
CA LYS A 155 10.53 -10.18 40.29
C LYS A 155 10.08 -11.65 40.33
N GLY A 156 9.90 -12.24 39.17
CA GLY A 156 9.50 -13.65 38.98
C GLY A 156 7.97 -13.88 39.01
N ARG A 157 7.13 -12.92 39.45
CA ARG A 157 5.67 -13.09 39.47
C ARG A 157 5.04 -12.91 38.06
N PHE A 158 5.71 -12.17 37.17
CA PHE A 158 5.21 -11.77 35.83
C PHE A 158 5.93 -12.47 34.70
N GLY A 159 6.58 -13.60 34.99
CA GLY A 159 7.30 -14.41 34.02
C GLY A 159 8.68 -13.86 33.67
N HIS A 160 9.23 -14.38 32.59
CA HIS A 160 10.52 -14.02 32.04
C HIS A 160 10.33 -13.52 30.61
N VAL A 161 11.11 -12.54 30.22
CA VAL A 161 11.18 -12.07 28.82
C VAL A 161 12.44 -12.67 28.23
N LEU A 162 12.28 -13.45 27.15
CA LEU A 162 13.38 -13.86 26.30
C LEU A 162 13.50 -12.87 25.16
N VAL A 163 14.64 -12.20 25.08
CA VAL A 163 14.98 -11.33 23.95
C VAL A 163 15.92 -12.10 23.02
N VAL A 164 15.50 -12.27 21.79
CA VAL A 164 16.34 -12.82 20.70
C VAL A 164 16.58 -11.69 19.72
N ALA A 165 17.72 -11.04 19.84
CA ALA A 165 18.02 -9.83 19.08
C ALA A 165 19.52 -9.69 18.89
N GLY A 166 19.89 -8.96 17.82
CA GLY A 166 21.28 -8.75 17.46
C GLY A 166 21.96 -9.99 16.89
N ASP A 167 23.13 -9.78 16.34
CA ASP A 167 24.06 -10.80 15.89
C ASP A 167 25.49 -10.31 16.09
N ARG A 168 26.47 -11.15 15.86
CA ARG A 168 27.88 -10.81 15.96
C ARG A 168 28.22 -9.67 15.00
N GLY A 169 28.53 -8.50 15.53
CA GLY A 169 28.72 -7.26 14.76
C GLY A 169 27.47 -6.38 14.61
N PHE A 170 26.29 -6.85 15.05
CA PHE A 170 25.02 -6.13 15.02
C PHE A 170 24.41 -5.94 16.41
N GLY A 171 25.24 -5.74 17.42
CA GLY A 171 24.80 -5.62 18.82
C GLY A 171 23.93 -4.40 19.15
N GLY A 172 23.84 -3.42 18.25
CA GLY A 172 23.00 -2.23 18.42
C GLY A 172 21.50 -2.47 18.19
N ALA A 173 21.12 -3.68 17.73
CA ALA A 173 19.71 -4.05 17.48
C ALA A 173 19.07 -4.82 18.67
N GLY A 174 19.82 -5.05 19.76
CA GLY A 174 19.37 -5.77 20.95
C GLY A 174 19.04 -4.90 22.15
#